data_0d649577f7cb0440f0fe7b4fa210bc1d
#
_entry.id   0d649577f7cb0440f0fe7b4fa210bc1d
#
_cell.length_a   1.000
_cell.length_b   1.000
_cell.length_c   1.000
_cell.angle_alpha   90.00
_cell.angle_beta   90.00
_cell.angle_gamma   90.00
#
_symmetry.space_group_name_H-M   'P 1'
#
loop_
_entity.id
_entity.type
_entity.pdbx_description
1 polymer ?
#
loop_
_entity_poly.entity_id
_entity_poly.type
_entity_poly.pdbx_seq_one_letter_code
_entity_poly.pdbx_strand_id
1 'polypeptide(L)'
;MTTDLHSVQVDPGGERINLTYDTRTRRSVRGRVEDPAIRRLLADTVRDSSNAGLRLDAIGLLEGQADDAEVRRALVQALRDDRNAGARLKALAALDPQASSDAEVRDAMTDALLRDDNLGVRVRAIDALARTGDPQLAPLMRRLATDDSEPYIRLRSGAIAEQMYARVKR
;
A
#
# COMPACT_ATOMS: atom_id res chain seq x y z
N MET A 1 -30.40 11.77 -0.07
CA MET A 1 -30.67 10.32 -0.04
C MET A 1 -30.74 9.89 -1.48
N THR A 2 -29.84 9.05 -1.95
CA THR A 2 -29.86 8.53 -3.32
C THR A 2 -30.42 7.11 -3.25
N THR A 3 -31.38 6.80 -4.08
CA THR A 3 -32.03 5.49 -4.14
C THR A 3 -31.68 4.84 -5.47
N ASP A 4 -31.01 3.69 -5.43
CA ASP A 4 -30.68 2.89 -6.61
C ASP A 4 -31.66 1.71 -6.67
N LEU A 5 -32.51 1.69 -7.70
CA LEU A 5 -33.52 0.65 -7.90
C LEU A 5 -32.86 -0.57 -8.57
N HIS A 6 -32.92 -1.75 -7.92
CA HIS A 6 -32.33 -2.99 -8.43
C HIS A 6 -33.31 -3.86 -9.18
N SER A 7 -34.53 -3.98 -8.72
CA SER A 7 -35.54 -4.79 -9.42
C SER A 7 -36.95 -4.27 -9.19
N VAL A 8 -37.79 -4.52 -10.19
CA VAL A 8 -39.25 -4.33 -10.16
C VAL A 8 -39.85 -5.66 -10.55
N GLN A 9 -40.68 -6.23 -9.68
CA GLN A 9 -41.45 -7.46 -9.97
C GLN A 9 -42.93 -7.15 -9.77
N VAL A 10 -43.73 -7.62 -10.71
CA VAL A 10 -45.20 -7.47 -10.65
C VAL A 10 -45.76 -8.87 -10.45
N ASP A 11 -46.65 -9.02 -9.49
CA ASP A 11 -47.37 -10.26 -9.25
C ASP A 11 -48.15 -10.71 -10.50
N PRO A 12 -48.35 -12.01 -10.70
CA PRO A 12 -49.09 -12.53 -11.85
C PRO A 12 -50.52 -11.94 -12.00
N GLY A 13 -51.12 -11.44 -10.93
CA GLY A 13 -52.41 -10.75 -10.93
C GLY A 13 -52.37 -9.26 -11.23
N GLY A 14 -51.18 -8.67 -11.34
CA GLY A 14 -50.99 -7.22 -11.60
C GLY A 14 -51.33 -6.28 -10.46
N GLU A 15 -51.68 -6.82 -9.29
CA GLU A 15 -52.18 -5.99 -8.16
C GLU A 15 -51.09 -5.51 -7.21
N ARG A 16 -49.89 -6.16 -7.21
CA ARG A 16 -48.80 -5.82 -6.30
C ARG A 16 -47.50 -5.69 -7.05
N ILE A 17 -46.73 -4.67 -6.64
CA ILE A 17 -45.36 -4.43 -7.16
C ILE A 17 -44.38 -4.60 -6.00
N ASN A 18 -43.38 -5.46 -6.20
CA ASN A 18 -42.26 -5.61 -5.30
C ASN A 18 -41.09 -4.80 -5.87
N LEU A 19 -40.61 -3.82 -5.11
CA LEU A 19 -39.50 -2.97 -5.46
C LEU A 19 -38.31 -3.30 -4.53
N THR A 20 -37.19 -3.72 -5.09
CA THR A 20 -35.96 -3.86 -4.35
C THR A 20 -35.04 -2.70 -4.69
N TYR A 21 -34.61 -1.95 -3.68
CA TYR A 21 -33.76 -0.78 -3.86
C TYR A 21 -32.75 -0.64 -2.72
N ASP A 22 -31.59 -0.07 -3.02
CA ASP A 22 -30.61 0.34 -2.02
C ASP A 22 -30.77 1.83 -1.70
N THR A 23 -30.63 2.15 -0.43
CA THR A 23 -30.56 3.53 0.02
C THR A 23 -29.14 3.85 0.49
N ARG A 24 -28.51 4.83 -0.17
CA ARG A 24 -27.22 5.36 0.29
C ARG A 24 -27.43 6.58 1.16
N THR A 25 -27.03 6.48 2.42
CA THR A 25 -27.05 7.60 3.34
C THR A 25 -25.66 8.22 3.41
N ARG A 26 -25.54 9.50 3.01
CA ARG A 26 -24.29 10.25 3.19
C ARG A 26 -24.16 10.60 4.67
N ARG A 27 -23.07 10.17 5.28
CA ARG A 27 -22.66 10.58 6.64
C ARG A 27 -21.41 11.44 6.56
N SER A 28 -21.29 12.44 7.42
CA SER A 28 -20.09 13.26 7.58
C SER A 28 -19.55 13.04 8.98
N VAL A 29 -18.25 12.74 9.05
CA VAL A 29 -17.52 12.59 10.31
C VAL A 29 -16.43 13.65 10.34
N ARG A 30 -16.23 14.28 11.50
CA ARG A 30 -15.16 15.25 11.72
C ARG A 30 -14.32 14.78 12.92
N GLY A 31 -13.02 14.85 12.79
CA GLY A 31 -12.07 14.45 13.84
C GLY A 31 -10.64 14.66 13.38
N ARG A 32 -9.70 14.28 14.22
CA ARG A 32 -8.27 14.31 13.93
C ARG A 32 -7.82 12.94 13.40
N VAL A 33 -6.69 12.87 12.70
CA VAL A 33 -6.16 11.61 12.16
C VAL A 33 -5.77 10.63 13.28
N GLU A 34 -5.43 11.14 14.46
CA GLU A 34 -5.11 10.34 15.64
C GLU A 34 -6.35 9.67 16.27
N ASP A 35 -7.56 10.09 15.89
CA ASP A 35 -8.80 9.46 16.34
C ASP A 35 -8.91 8.05 15.73
N PRO A 36 -9.06 7.00 16.55
CA PRO A 36 -9.16 5.62 16.05
C PRO A 36 -10.29 5.41 15.04
N ALA A 37 -11.41 6.08 15.20
CA ALA A 37 -12.54 5.97 14.26
C ALA A 37 -12.20 6.59 12.89
N ILE A 38 -11.48 7.71 12.88
CA ILE A 38 -11.01 8.33 11.63
C ILE A 38 -9.94 7.47 10.96
N ARG A 39 -8.96 6.96 11.72
CA ARG A 39 -7.92 6.06 11.18
C ARG A 39 -8.52 4.82 10.55
N ARG A 40 -9.48 4.18 11.23
CA ARG A 40 -10.18 3.02 10.69
C ARG A 40 -10.90 3.35 9.39
N LEU A 41 -11.64 4.45 9.33
CA LEU A 41 -12.34 4.88 8.11
C LEU A 41 -11.37 5.14 6.95
N LEU A 42 -10.21 5.75 7.23
CA LEU A 42 -9.16 5.97 6.24
C LEU A 42 -8.55 4.64 5.78
N ALA A 43 -8.25 3.72 6.71
CA ALA A 43 -7.72 2.39 6.38
C ALA A 43 -8.70 1.58 5.52
N ASP A 44 -10.00 1.64 5.81
CA ASP A 44 -11.06 1.05 4.98
C ASP A 44 -11.10 1.70 3.59
N THR A 45 -10.94 3.02 3.53
CA THR A 45 -10.88 3.74 2.24
C THR A 45 -9.69 3.29 1.39
N VAL A 46 -8.53 3.06 1.99
CA VAL A 46 -7.34 2.53 1.30
C VAL A 46 -7.62 1.15 0.72
N ARG A 47 -8.30 0.28 1.46
CA ARG A 47 -8.59 -1.10 1.03
C ARG A 47 -9.70 -1.19 -0.02
N ASP A 48 -10.80 -0.50 0.21
CA ASP A 48 -12.08 -0.82 -0.44
C ASP A 48 -12.57 0.22 -1.44
N SER A 49 -11.98 1.44 -1.45
CA SER A 49 -12.44 2.48 -2.37
C SER A 49 -12.05 2.16 -3.82
N SER A 50 -13.03 2.15 -4.72
CA SER A 50 -12.79 2.06 -6.16
C SER A 50 -12.15 3.33 -6.75
N ASN A 51 -12.25 4.46 -6.06
CA ASN A 51 -11.70 5.75 -6.49
C ASN A 51 -10.22 5.87 -6.09
N ALA A 52 -9.33 5.84 -7.07
CA ALA A 52 -7.89 5.95 -6.85
C ALA A 52 -7.48 7.27 -6.17
N GLY A 53 -8.16 8.38 -6.45
CA GLY A 53 -7.90 9.67 -5.79
C GLY A 53 -8.17 9.60 -4.29
N LEU A 54 -9.31 9.04 -3.89
CA LEU A 54 -9.64 8.87 -2.47
C LEU A 54 -8.66 7.93 -1.76
N ARG A 55 -8.20 6.86 -2.42
CA ARG A 55 -7.15 5.99 -1.84
C ARG A 55 -5.84 6.73 -1.65
N LEU A 56 -5.40 7.50 -2.65
CA LEU A 56 -4.20 8.34 -2.57
C LEU A 56 -4.27 9.38 -1.44
N ASP A 57 -5.43 10.02 -1.27
CA ASP A 57 -5.66 11.00 -0.21
C ASP A 57 -5.64 10.31 1.17
N ALA A 58 -6.32 9.17 1.30
CA ALA A 58 -6.35 8.39 2.53
C ALA A 58 -4.95 7.90 2.94
N ILE A 59 -4.15 7.38 2.00
CA ILE A 59 -2.76 6.98 2.27
C ILE A 59 -1.94 8.19 2.74
N GLY A 60 -2.09 9.35 2.10
CA GLY A 60 -1.38 10.57 2.50
C GLY A 60 -1.76 11.04 3.91
N LEU A 61 -3.03 10.94 4.29
CA LEU A 61 -3.49 11.28 5.65
C LEU A 61 -3.00 10.29 6.72
N LEU A 62 -2.74 9.04 6.33
CA LEU A 62 -2.21 8.00 7.22
C LEU A 62 -0.68 8.00 7.32
N GLU A 63 0.02 8.89 6.62
CA GLU A 63 1.46 9.07 6.78
C GLU A 63 1.79 9.40 8.25
N GLY A 64 2.76 8.68 8.82
CA GLY A 64 3.11 8.79 10.24
C GLY A 64 2.17 8.04 11.21
N GLN A 65 1.18 7.31 10.72
CA GLN A 65 0.26 6.51 11.55
C GLN A 65 0.51 4.98 11.45
N ALA A 66 1.61 4.56 10.81
CA ALA A 66 1.92 3.14 10.58
C ALA A 66 2.28 2.35 11.86
N ASP A 67 2.41 3.00 13.02
CA ASP A 67 2.49 2.34 14.33
C ASP A 67 1.20 1.58 14.67
N ASP A 68 0.06 2.06 14.18
CA ASP A 68 -1.20 1.36 14.28
C ASP A 68 -1.22 0.14 13.36
N ALA A 69 -1.50 -1.04 13.92
CA ALA A 69 -1.45 -2.31 13.19
C ALA A 69 -2.50 -2.41 12.07
N GLU A 70 -3.65 -1.76 12.20
CA GLU A 70 -4.69 -1.77 11.18
C GLU A 70 -4.29 -0.86 10.00
N VAL A 71 -3.76 0.31 10.29
CA VAL A 71 -3.18 1.23 9.30
C VAL A 71 -2.02 0.56 8.55
N ARG A 72 -1.08 -0.04 9.29
CA ARG A 72 0.08 -0.71 8.70
C ARG A 72 -0.33 -1.82 7.74
N ARG A 73 -1.28 -2.68 8.12
CA ARG A 73 -1.81 -3.72 7.23
C ARG A 73 -2.49 -3.15 5.98
N ALA A 74 -3.26 -2.08 6.11
CA ALA A 74 -3.88 -1.43 4.95
C ALA A 74 -2.83 -0.86 3.99
N LEU A 75 -1.78 -0.23 4.52
CA LEU A 75 -0.67 0.30 3.72
C LEU A 75 0.15 -0.82 3.05
N VAL A 76 0.42 -1.93 3.76
CA VAL A 76 1.09 -3.11 3.18
C VAL A 76 0.27 -3.69 2.03
N GLN A 77 -1.03 -3.83 2.21
CA GLN A 77 -1.92 -4.28 1.14
C GLN A 77 -1.90 -3.30 -0.05
N ALA A 78 -1.98 -2.00 0.20
CA ALA A 78 -1.90 -1.01 -0.87
C ALA A 78 -0.57 -1.07 -1.63
N LEU A 79 0.57 -1.28 -0.94
CA LEU A 79 1.87 -1.45 -1.58
C LEU A 79 1.91 -2.68 -2.49
N ARG A 80 1.28 -3.79 -2.09
CA ARG A 80 1.27 -5.04 -2.85
C ARG A 80 0.30 -5.01 -4.04
N ASP A 81 -0.90 -4.47 -3.84
CA ASP A 81 -2.05 -4.78 -4.69
C ASP A 81 -2.69 -3.57 -5.37
N ASP A 82 -2.34 -2.33 -5.00
CA ASP A 82 -2.99 -1.17 -5.62
C ASP A 82 -2.60 -1.05 -7.10
N ARG A 83 -3.61 -0.93 -7.96
CA ARG A 83 -3.42 -0.78 -9.40
C ARG A 83 -2.73 0.53 -9.79
N ASN A 84 -2.79 1.55 -8.93
CA ASN A 84 -2.17 2.84 -9.15
C ASN A 84 -0.76 2.87 -8.56
N ALA A 85 0.26 2.97 -9.40
CA ALA A 85 1.66 3.04 -8.96
C ALA A 85 1.93 4.22 -8.00
N GLY A 86 1.20 5.32 -8.13
CA GLY A 86 1.27 6.46 -7.21
C GLY A 86 0.79 6.09 -5.80
N ALA A 87 -0.25 5.26 -5.69
CA ALA A 87 -0.72 4.74 -4.41
C ALA A 87 0.32 3.78 -3.79
N ARG A 88 0.90 2.87 -4.59
CA ARG A 88 1.99 1.99 -4.15
C ARG A 88 3.21 2.79 -3.64
N LEU A 89 3.61 3.85 -4.37
CA LEU A 89 4.70 4.75 -3.95
C LEU A 89 4.41 5.46 -2.64
N LYS A 90 3.19 5.99 -2.48
CA LYS A 90 2.79 6.65 -1.22
C LYS A 90 2.72 5.68 -0.05
N ALA A 91 2.16 4.47 -0.26
CA ALA A 91 2.11 3.44 0.76
C ALA A 91 3.51 3.02 1.21
N LEU A 92 4.44 2.83 0.26
CA LEU A 92 5.84 2.53 0.55
C LEU A 92 6.49 3.66 1.37
N ALA A 93 6.26 4.91 1.01
CA ALA A 93 6.81 6.05 1.76
C ALA A 93 6.26 6.11 3.20
N ALA A 94 4.96 5.85 3.39
CA ALA A 94 4.33 5.82 4.71
C ALA A 94 4.82 4.64 5.58
N LEU A 95 5.23 3.53 4.97
CA LEU A 95 5.76 2.34 5.64
C LEU A 95 7.28 2.40 5.92
N ASP A 96 8.01 3.31 5.28
CA ASP A 96 9.48 3.38 5.35
C ASP A 96 10.03 3.42 6.80
N PRO A 97 9.43 4.18 7.75
CA PRO A 97 9.89 4.18 9.14
C PRO A 97 9.80 2.81 9.82
N GLN A 98 8.90 1.94 9.38
CA GLN A 98 8.65 0.61 9.97
C GLN A 98 9.55 -0.48 9.38
N ALA A 99 10.25 -0.21 8.28
CA ALA A 99 11.05 -1.19 7.54
C ALA A 99 12.12 -1.87 8.41
N SER A 100 12.70 -1.17 9.38
CA SER A 100 13.74 -1.73 10.26
C SER A 100 13.19 -2.66 11.34
N SER A 101 11.94 -2.46 11.79
CA SER A 101 11.35 -3.16 12.95
C SER A 101 10.29 -4.19 12.58
N ASP A 102 9.69 -4.09 11.40
CA ASP A 102 8.56 -4.94 10.99
C ASP A 102 8.94 -5.82 9.80
N ALA A 103 8.87 -7.15 10.00
CA ALA A 103 9.22 -8.12 8.97
C ALA A 103 8.22 -8.12 7.81
N GLU A 104 6.92 -7.95 8.07
CA GLU A 104 5.89 -7.92 7.03
C GLU A 104 6.08 -6.71 6.10
N VAL A 105 6.49 -5.57 6.66
CA VAL A 105 6.83 -4.37 5.88
C VAL A 105 8.07 -4.63 5.01
N ARG A 106 9.14 -5.24 5.57
CA ARG A 106 10.33 -5.59 4.78
C ARG A 106 10.01 -6.57 3.65
N ASP A 107 9.18 -7.56 3.92
CA ASP A 107 8.77 -8.54 2.92
C ASP A 107 7.97 -7.87 1.79
N ALA A 108 7.04 -6.98 2.13
CA ALA A 108 6.28 -6.23 1.12
C ALA A 108 7.17 -5.31 0.27
N MET A 109 8.16 -4.66 0.88
CA MET A 109 9.13 -3.85 0.15
C MET A 109 10.06 -4.71 -0.73
N THR A 110 10.41 -5.90 -0.28
CA THR A 110 11.20 -6.85 -1.06
C THR A 110 10.41 -7.36 -2.25
N ASP A 111 9.14 -7.70 -2.07
CA ASP A 111 8.24 -8.07 -3.16
C ASP A 111 8.11 -6.93 -4.18
N ALA A 112 7.92 -5.70 -3.73
CA ALA A 112 7.85 -4.51 -4.59
C ALA A 112 9.16 -4.31 -5.37
N LEU A 113 10.32 -4.45 -4.74
CA LEU A 113 11.62 -4.38 -5.42
C LEU A 113 11.76 -5.42 -6.53
N LEU A 114 11.31 -6.64 -6.28
CA LEU A 114 11.50 -7.77 -7.19
C LEU A 114 10.49 -7.82 -8.33
N ARG A 115 9.26 -7.34 -8.11
CA ARG A 115 8.12 -7.67 -8.98
C ARG A 115 7.31 -6.48 -9.47
N ASP A 116 7.50 -5.28 -8.89
CA ASP A 116 6.69 -4.12 -9.32
C ASP A 116 6.98 -3.78 -10.78
N ASP A 117 5.91 -3.56 -11.55
CA ASP A 117 5.98 -3.14 -12.95
C ASP A 117 6.46 -1.71 -13.13
N ASN A 118 6.37 -0.88 -12.08
CA ASN A 118 6.80 0.49 -12.08
C ASN A 118 8.23 0.63 -11.52
N LEU A 119 9.16 1.06 -12.37
CA LEU A 119 10.56 1.25 -11.97
C LEU A 119 10.72 2.20 -10.78
N GLY A 120 9.89 3.25 -10.69
CA GLY A 120 9.93 4.20 -9.57
C GLY A 120 9.60 3.54 -8.22
N VAL A 121 8.66 2.59 -8.20
CA VAL A 121 8.35 1.79 -7.00
C VAL A 121 9.54 0.89 -6.64
N ARG A 122 10.15 0.20 -7.62
CA ARG A 122 11.34 -0.63 -7.40
C ARG A 122 12.52 0.16 -6.86
N VAL A 123 12.78 1.35 -7.42
CA VAL A 123 13.84 2.27 -6.96
C VAL A 123 13.59 2.73 -5.53
N ARG A 124 12.35 3.10 -5.22
CA ARG A 124 12.00 3.52 -3.87
C ARG A 124 12.13 2.38 -2.86
N ALA A 125 11.75 1.15 -3.26
CA ALA A 125 11.84 -0.04 -2.41
C ALA A 125 13.29 -0.40 -2.09
N ILE A 126 14.21 -0.40 -3.07
CA ILE A 126 15.62 -0.69 -2.83
C ILE A 126 16.27 0.34 -1.90
N ASP A 127 15.89 1.62 -2.03
CA ASP A 127 16.40 2.68 -1.16
C ASP A 127 15.88 2.56 0.28
N ALA A 128 14.61 2.17 0.46
CA ALA A 128 14.03 1.91 1.77
C ALA A 128 14.71 0.72 2.45
N LEU A 129 14.86 -0.39 1.74
CA LEU A 129 15.53 -1.60 2.23
C LEU A 129 17.00 -1.34 2.59
N ALA A 130 17.71 -0.55 1.79
CA ALA A 130 19.11 -0.19 2.08
C ALA A 130 19.27 0.58 3.39
N ARG A 131 18.29 1.43 3.74
CA ARG A 131 18.31 2.19 5.01
C ARG A 131 18.17 1.32 6.25
N THR A 132 17.51 0.17 6.14
CA THR A 132 17.38 -0.76 7.27
C THR A 132 18.75 -1.26 7.77
N GLY A 133 19.74 -1.35 6.89
CA GLY A 133 21.06 -1.91 7.19
C GLY A 133 21.03 -3.42 7.48
N ASP A 134 19.93 -4.11 7.19
CA ASP A 134 19.77 -5.53 7.46
C ASP A 134 20.77 -6.36 6.65
N PRO A 135 21.72 -7.07 7.29
CA PRO A 135 22.73 -7.87 6.58
C PRO A 135 22.12 -9.04 5.80
N GLN A 136 20.91 -9.48 6.15
CA GLN A 136 20.21 -10.55 5.43
C GLN A 136 19.84 -10.15 4.00
N LEU A 137 19.82 -8.86 3.68
CA LEU A 137 19.59 -8.36 2.32
C LEU A 137 20.83 -8.47 1.40
N ALA A 138 22.01 -8.69 1.94
CA ALA A 138 23.26 -8.73 1.16
C ALA A 138 23.28 -9.79 0.04
N PRO A 139 22.78 -11.03 0.21
CA PRO A 139 22.68 -11.99 -0.88
C PRO A 139 21.72 -11.51 -1.99
N LEU A 140 20.59 -10.91 -1.62
CA LEU A 140 19.62 -10.36 -2.57
C LEU A 140 20.26 -9.23 -3.39
N MET A 141 20.94 -8.29 -2.72
CA MET A 141 21.60 -7.16 -3.39
C MET A 141 22.67 -7.62 -4.38
N ARG A 142 23.46 -8.64 -4.03
CA ARG A 142 24.45 -9.23 -4.94
C ARG A 142 23.80 -9.86 -6.17
N ARG A 143 22.72 -10.60 -5.98
CA ARG A 143 21.99 -11.20 -7.10
C ARG A 143 21.42 -10.13 -8.03
N LEU A 144 20.76 -9.10 -7.49
CA LEU A 144 20.20 -8.02 -8.30
C LEU A 144 21.28 -7.23 -9.06
N ALA A 145 22.49 -7.10 -8.49
CA ALA A 145 23.59 -6.42 -9.14
C ALA A 145 24.04 -7.11 -10.45
N THR A 146 23.81 -8.41 -10.59
CA THR A 146 24.17 -9.19 -11.79
C THR A 146 22.98 -9.45 -12.69
N ASP A 147 21.83 -9.79 -12.13
CA ASP A 147 20.76 -10.49 -12.85
C ASP A 147 19.55 -9.58 -13.16
N ASP A 148 19.43 -8.40 -12.54
CA ASP A 148 18.27 -7.54 -12.76
C ASP A 148 18.25 -7.00 -14.20
N SER A 149 17.06 -6.95 -14.81
CA SER A 149 16.90 -6.41 -16.16
C SER A 149 17.18 -4.90 -16.24
N GLU A 150 16.90 -4.17 -15.15
CA GLU A 150 17.04 -2.71 -15.10
C GLU A 150 18.47 -2.29 -14.74
N PRO A 151 19.18 -1.54 -15.62
CA PRO A 151 20.55 -1.12 -15.36
C PRO A 151 20.72 -0.31 -14.07
N TYR A 152 19.73 0.52 -13.75
CA TYR A 152 19.77 1.33 -12.52
C TYR A 152 19.67 0.44 -11.26
N ILE A 153 18.80 -0.57 -11.27
CA ILE A 153 18.69 -1.51 -10.14
C ILE A 153 19.98 -2.31 -9.98
N ARG A 154 20.61 -2.79 -11.08
CA ARG A 154 21.93 -3.45 -11.01
C ARG A 154 22.98 -2.56 -10.35
N LEU A 155 23.13 -1.33 -10.83
CA LEU A 155 24.12 -0.39 -10.30
C LEU A 155 23.89 -0.09 -8.81
N ARG A 156 22.64 0.19 -8.44
CA ARG A 156 22.26 0.55 -7.08
C ARG A 156 22.47 -0.62 -6.11
N SER A 157 22.07 -1.82 -6.53
CA SER A 157 22.25 -3.06 -5.73
C SER A 157 23.73 -3.36 -5.51
N GLY A 158 24.58 -3.18 -6.51
CA GLY A 158 26.02 -3.36 -6.37
C GLY A 158 26.63 -2.42 -5.32
N ALA A 159 26.31 -1.13 -5.39
CA ALA A 159 26.77 -0.15 -4.41
C ALA A 159 26.31 -0.48 -2.98
N ILE A 160 25.05 -0.92 -2.82
CA ILE A 160 24.52 -1.33 -1.51
C ILE A 160 25.23 -2.59 -0.99
N ALA A 161 25.46 -3.60 -1.85
CA ALA A 161 26.16 -4.82 -1.49
C ALA A 161 27.59 -4.55 -1.00
N GLU A 162 28.31 -3.65 -1.67
CA GLU A 162 29.65 -3.21 -1.25
C GLU A 162 29.64 -2.51 0.10
N GLN A 163 28.68 -1.61 0.33
CA GLN A 163 28.53 -0.91 1.62
C GLN A 163 28.23 -1.89 2.76
N MET A 164 27.35 -2.88 2.53
CA MET A 164 27.04 -3.91 3.52
C MET A 164 28.26 -4.76 3.85
N TYR A 165 29.05 -5.14 2.85
CA TYR A 165 30.29 -5.91 3.05
C TYR A 165 31.34 -5.14 3.85
N ALA A 166 31.49 -3.84 3.58
CA ALA A 166 32.41 -2.98 4.30
C ALA A 166 32.05 -2.80 5.78
N ARG A 167 30.76 -2.85 6.13
CA ARG A 167 30.29 -2.78 7.53
C ARG A 167 30.56 -4.04 8.33
N VAL A 168 30.51 -5.21 7.71
CA VAL A 168 30.76 -6.51 8.38
C VAL A 168 32.25 -6.71 8.72
N LYS A 169 33.15 -6.04 8.00
CA LYS A 169 34.59 -6.12 8.23
C LYS A 169 35.15 -5.19 9.31
N ARG A 170 34.34 -4.33 9.88
CA ARG A 170 34.68 -3.43 10.99
C ARG A 170 34.23 -3.97 12.33
#